data_ba6ea4160136fc9d26b462d6d9b66dd9
#
_entry.id   ba6ea4160136fc9d26b462d6d9b66dd9
#
_cell.length_a   1.000
_cell.length_b   1.000
_cell.length_c   1.000
_cell.angle_alpha   90.00
_cell.angle_beta   90.00
_cell.angle_gamma   90.00
#
_symmetry.space_group_name_H-M   'P 1'
#
loop_
_entity.id
_entity.type
_entity.pdbx_description
1 polymer ?
#
loop_
_entity_poly.entity_id
_entity_poly.type
_entity_poly.pdbx_seq_one_letter_code
_entity_poly.pdbx_strand_id
1 'polypeptide(L)'
;MLFRSRKGETLGLVGESGCGKTTTGRTLLRLYEPTGGKIYYDGNLLFDKDNKIAVDMLPYRRRMQIVFQDPYASLDPRMTIGDIVGEGIDIHHLAENEKDRHDKIIALLERVGLNSEHANRYCHEFSGGQRQRVGIARALAVNPEFIVCDEPVSALDVSIQAQVVNMFEDLQQEMGLTYLFIAHDLSVVKHISNRIGVMYLGKMVELADSYELITHSIHPYTRSLISAIPVADPITARQSKRIVLQGDVPSPLNPPSGCRFRTRCPYADEQCANEVPEFKEVSTGHWAACHHLDRVK
;
A
#
# COMPACT_ATOMS: atom_id res chain seq x y z
N MET A 1 4.22 12.99 9.31
CA MET A 1 3.11 12.49 8.47
C MET A 1 2.07 11.92 9.42
N LEU A 2 0.80 12.29 9.27
CA LEU A 2 -0.29 11.72 10.05
C LEU A 2 -1.32 11.15 9.10
N PHE A 3 -1.58 9.86 9.18
CA PHE A 3 -2.72 9.21 8.53
C PHE A 3 -3.25 8.09 9.41
N ARG A 4 -4.50 7.72 9.20
CA ARG A 4 -5.15 6.61 9.89
C ARG A 4 -5.83 5.72 8.87
N SER A 5 -5.65 4.41 8.99
CA SER A 5 -6.52 3.42 8.38
C SER A 5 -7.60 3.03 9.38
N ARG A 6 -8.82 2.82 8.90
CA ARG A 6 -9.96 2.37 9.71
C ARG A 6 -10.12 0.86 9.58
N LYS A 7 -10.68 0.22 10.59
CA LYS A 7 -10.94 -1.22 10.54
C LYS A 7 -11.88 -1.56 9.36
N GLY A 8 -11.52 -2.58 8.60
CA GLY A 8 -12.28 -3.00 7.41
C GLY A 8 -12.12 -2.08 6.19
N GLU A 9 -11.22 -1.08 6.25
CA GLU A 9 -10.97 -0.13 5.17
C GLU A 9 -9.79 -0.59 4.29
N THR A 10 -9.86 -0.32 3.00
CA THR A 10 -8.69 -0.24 2.13
C THR A 10 -8.25 1.21 1.99
N LEU A 11 -7.10 1.54 2.58
CA LEU A 11 -6.43 2.82 2.37
C LEU A 11 -5.40 2.67 1.26
N GLY A 12 -5.65 3.28 0.11
CA GLY A 12 -4.69 3.34 -0.99
C GLY A 12 -3.58 4.35 -0.70
N LEU A 13 -2.34 4.01 -1.04
CA LEU A 13 -1.19 4.91 -0.93
C LEU A 13 -0.47 4.98 -2.27
N VAL A 14 -0.54 6.14 -2.91
CA VAL A 14 0.00 6.37 -4.25
C VAL A 14 1.07 7.47 -4.29
N GLY A 15 1.85 7.49 -5.37
CA GLY A 15 2.90 8.47 -5.62
C GLY A 15 4.00 7.90 -6.50
N GLU A 16 4.86 8.76 -7.03
CA GLU A 16 5.99 8.37 -7.88
C GLU A 16 6.93 7.37 -7.17
N SER A 17 7.66 6.58 -7.97
CA SER A 17 8.67 5.66 -7.44
C SER A 17 9.69 6.40 -6.58
N GLY A 18 10.12 5.78 -5.47
CA GLY A 18 11.07 6.40 -4.54
C GLY A 18 10.48 7.46 -3.59
N CYS A 19 9.17 7.75 -3.64
CA CYS A 19 8.58 8.74 -2.72
C CYS A 19 8.40 8.26 -1.27
N GLY A 20 8.71 6.98 -0.96
CA GLY A 20 8.71 6.44 0.39
C GLY A 20 7.51 5.58 0.78
N LYS A 21 6.65 5.14 -0.14
CA LYS A 21 5.46 4.29 0.12
C LYS A 21 5.84 2.97 0.79
N THR A 22 6.68 2.17 0.15
CA THR A 22 7.22 0.91 0.67
C THR A 22 7.89 1.10 2.03
N THR A 23 8.72 2.13 2.19
CA THR A 23 9.36 2.46 3.47
C THR A 23 8.32 2.74 4.55
N THR A 24 7.24 3.46 4.23
CA THR A 24 6.14 3.72 5.17
C THR A 24 5.47 2.43 5.59
N GLY A 25 5.09 1.56 4.66
CA GLY A 25 4.46 0.26 4.98
C GLY A 25 5.35 -0.61 5.87
N ARG A 26 6.64 -0.76 5.52
CA ARG A 26 7.61 -1.55 6.30
C ARG A 26 7.91 -0.94 7.67
N THR A 27 7.90 0.37 7.80
CA THR A 27 8.08 1.07 9.08
C THR A 27 6.87 0.89 10.00
N LEU A 28 5.65 0.88 9.46
CA LEU A 28 4.43 0.60 10.26
C LEU A 28 4.47 -0.79 10.88
N LEU A 29 4.99 -1.78 10.16
CA LEU A 29 5.19 -3.14 10.64
C LEU A 29 6.47 -3.30 11.48
N ARG A 30 7.25 -2.24 11.66
CA ARG A 30 8.57 -2.25 12.31
C ARG A 30 9.51 -3.30 11.73
N LEU A 31 9.46 -3.50 10.42
CA LEU A 31 10.53 -4.18 9.66
C LEU A 31 11.72 -3.24 9.47
N TYR A 32 11.46 -1.93 9.45
CA TYR A 32 12.45 -0.87 9.60
C TYR A 32 12.14 -0.10 10.88
N GLU A 33 13.13 0.09 11.75
CA GLU A 33 12.92 0.86 12.96
C GLU A 33 12.68 2.34 12.63
N PRO A 34 11.58 2.94 13.14
CA PRO A 34 11.29 4.35 12.92
C PRO A 34 12.36 5.25 13.56
N THR A 35 12.76 6.30 12.84
CA THR A 35 13.71 7.29 13.36
C THR A 35 13.03 8.38 14.21
N GLY A 36 11.71 8.48 14.17
CA GLY A 36 10.90 9.46 14.92
C GLY A 36 9.41 9.21 14.81
N GLY A 37 8.64 9.94 15.58
CA GLY A 37 7.17 9.88 15.58
C GLY A 37 6.60 8.78 16.47
N LYS A 38 5.32 8.45 16.22
CA LYS A 38 4.54 7.48 17.00
C LYS A 38 3.78 6.55 16.07
N ILE A 39 3.67 5.28 16.46
CA ILE A 39 2.86 4.27 15.77
C ILE A 39 1.84 3.70 16.75
N TYR A 40 0.58 3.73 16.35
CA TYR A 40 -0.52 3.12 17.09
C TYR A 40 -1.17 2.02 16.26
N TYR A 41 -1.55 0.94 16.90
CA TYR A 41 -2.37 -0.12 16.32
C TYR A 41 -3.52 -0.46 17.27
N ASP A 42 -4.75 -0.33 16.80
CA ASP A 42 -5.97 -0.62 17.58
C ASP A 42 -5.95 0.06 18.97
N GLY A 43 -5.60 1.36 19.00
CA GLY A 43 -5.47 2.18 20.21
C GLY A 43 -4.19 1.93 21.02
N ASN A 44 -3.44 0.88 20.75
CA ASN A 44 -2.20 0.55 21.47
C ASN A 44 -1.01 1.26 20.85
N LEU A 45 -0.18 1.89 21.70
CA LEU A 45 1.06 2.54 21.29
C LEU A 45 2.15 1.51 21.07
N LEU A 46 2.57 1.31 19.80
CA LEU A 46 3.63 0.36 19.44
C LEU A 46 5.03 0.98 19.45
N PHE A 47 5.11 2.27 19.13
CA PHE A 47 6.37 2.99 19.07
C PHE A 47 6.16 4.46 19.41
N ASP A 48 7.07 5.02 20.21
CA ASP A 48 7.17 6.46 20.51
C ASP A 48 8.64 6.81 20.72
N LYS A 49 9.21 7.55 19.79
CA LYS A 49 10.63 7.95 19.87
C LYS A 49 10.92 8.83 21.07
N ASP A 50 10.03 9.78 21.33
CA ASP A 50 10.22 10.79 22.38
C ASP A 50 10.20 10.17 23.78
N ASN A 51 9.29 9.21 23.98
CA ASN A 51 9.14 8.47 25.25
C ASN A 51 9.96 7.16 25.28
N LYS A 52 10.77 6.88 24.25
CA LYS A 52 11.58 5.66 24.14
C LYS A 52 10.74 4.37 24.27
N ILE A 53 9.53 4.37 23.74
CA ILE A 53 8.64 3.20 23.74
C ILE A 53 8.84 2.44 22.43
N ALA A 54 9.17 1.16 22.57
CA ALA A 54 9.25 0.22 21.46
C ALA A 54 8.83 -1.16 21.99
N VAL A 55 7.57 -1.55 21.70
CA VAL A 55 7.01 -2.83 22.20
C VAL A 55 7.59 -4.02 21.44
N ASP A 56 7.54 -5.21 22.05
CA ASP A 56 7.79 -6.45 21.33
C ASP A 56 6.73 -6.63 20.22
N MET A 57 7.19 -6.90 19.00
CA MET A 57 6.32 -7.04 17.83
C MET A 57 5.79 -8.46 17.63
N LEU A 58 6.28 -9.47 18.33
CA LEU A 58 5.88 -10.86 18.09
C LEU A 58 4.34 -11.07 18.21
N PRO A 59 3.64 -10.52 19.21
CA PRO A 59 2.18 -10.62 19.29
C PRO A 59 1.45 -9.90 18.16
N TYR A 60 2.05 -8.81 17.66
CA TYR A 60 1.47 -8.01 16.58
C TYR A 60 1.76 -8.58 15.19
N ARG A 61 2.85 -9.33 15.01
CA ARG A 61 3.19 -9.98 13.73
C ARG A 61 2.12 -10.96 13.27
N ARG A 62 1.38 -11.58 14.19
CA ARG A 62 0.21 -12.38 13.84
C ARG A 62 -0.93 -11.54 13.29
N ARG A 63 -1.16 -10.33 13.86
CA ARG A 63 -2.28 -9.45 13.50
C ARG A 63 -1.98 -8.55 12.29
N MET A 64 -0.69 -8.27 12.04
CA MET A 64 -0.22 -7.33 11.01
C MET A 64 0.73 -8.05 10.06
N GLN A 65 0.34 -8.22 8.82
CA GLN A 65 1.11 -8.95 7.81
C GLN A 65 1.49 -8.06 6.62
N ILE A 66 2.33 -8.59 5.74
CA ILE A 66 2.75 -7.93 4.50
C ILE A 66 2.70 -8.90 3.32
N VAL A 67 2.19 -8.40 2.20
CA VAL A 67 2.36 -9.00 0.88
C VAL A 67 3.38 -8.16 0.12
N PHE A 68 4.48 -8.77 -0.27
CA PHE A 68 5.63 -8.08 -0.87
C PHE A 68 5.44 -7.82 -2.37
N GLN A 69 6.15 -6.82 -2.87
CA GLN A 69 6.18 -6.41 -4.29
C GLN A 69 6.75 -7.49 -5.20
N ASP A 70 7.84 -8.14 -4.78
CA ASP A 70 8.47 -9.22 -5.54
C ASP A 70 8.16 -10.57 -4.88
N PRO A 71 7.23 -11.34 -5.46
CA PRO A 71 6.89 -12.64 -4.91
C PRO A 71 8.05 -13.64 -5.02
N TYR A 72 8.93 -13.50 -6.03
CA TYR A 72 10.08 -14.39 -6.18
C TYR A 72 11.12 -14.18 -5.06
N ALA A 73 11.49 -12.94 -4.82
CA ALA A 73 12.46 -12.61 -3.77
C ALA A 73 11.92 -12.83 -2.34
N SER A 74 10.60 -12.93 -2.17
CA SER A 74 9.97 -13.09 -0.87
C SER A 74 9.72 -14.54 -0.44
N LEU A 75 9.91 -15.52 -1.33
CA LEU A 75 9.70 -16.95 -1.07
C LEU A 75 11.05 -17.68 -1.10
N ASP A 76 11.33 -18.52 -0.09
CA ASP A 76 12.57 -19.34 -0.11
C ASP A 76 12.43 -20.43 -1.20
N PRO A 77 13.31 -20.42 -2.23
CA PRO A 77 13.21 -21.37 -3.33
C PRO A 77 13.53 -22.83 -2.95
N ARG A 78 14.03 -23.06 -1.75
CA ARG A 78 14.35 -24.40 -1.22
C ARG A 78 13.22 -25.05 -0.46
N MET A 79 12.18 -24.26 -0.12
CA MET A 79 11.00 -24.73 0.60
C MET A 79 9.88 -25.10 -0.38
N THR A 80 9.05 -26.06 0.00
CA THR A 80 7.79 -26.34 -0.71
C THR A 80 6.78 -25.22 -0.44
N ILE A 81 5.78 -25.09 -1.29
CA ILE A 81 4.69 -24.12 -1.10
C ILE A 81 3.96 -24.37 0.23
N GLY A 82 3.75 -25.65 0.57
CA GLY A 82 3.15 -26.02 1.84
C GLY A 82 3.95 -25.57 3.05
N ASP A 83 5.29 -25.70 2.99
CA ASP A 83 6.16 -25.23 4.06
C ASP A 83 6.17 -23.71 4.18
N ILE A 84 6.20 -23.00 3.05
CA ILE A 84 6.17 -21.53 3.02
C ILE A 84 4.88 -20.99 3.64
N VAL A 85 3.72 -21.57 3.28
CA VAL A 85 2.41 -21.17 3.83
C VAL A 85 2.27 -21.62 5.28
N GLY A 86 2.78 -22.82 5.61
CA GLY A 86 2.71 -23.40 6.93
C GLY A 86 3.62 -22.76 7.98
N GLU A 87 4.69 -22.08 7.56
CA GLU A 87 5.67 -21.50 8.49
C GLU A 87 5.03 -20.61 9.58
N GLY A 88 4.11 -19.73 9.18
CA GLY A 88 3.38 -18.89 10.13
C GLY A 88 2.46 -19.68 11.07
N ILE A 89 1.86 -20.77 10.59
CA ILE A 89 1.05 -21.69 11.40
C ILE A 89 1.91 -22.34 12.48
N ASP A 90 3.12 -22.77 12.11
CA ASP A 90 4.06 -23.46 13.01
C ASP A 90 4.61 -22.49 14.06
N ILE A 91 5.10 -21.31 13.65
CA ILE A 91 5.66 -20.28 14.55
C ILE A 91 4.65 -19.85 15.62
N HIS A 92 3.39 -19.70 15.23
CA HIS A 92 2.33 -19.25 16.14
C HIS A 92 1.50 -20.37 16.76
N HIS A 93 1.90 -21.63 16.56
CA HIS A 93 1.25 -22.83 17.11
C HIS A 93 -0.27 -22.85 16.82
N LEU A 94 -0.65 -22.61 15.54
CA LEU A 94 -2.04 -22.51 15.13
C LEU A 94 -2.65 -23.83 14.67
N ALA A 95 -1.89 -24.92 14.65
CA ALA A 95 -2.37 -26.25 14.33
C ALA A 95 -2.28 -27.18 15.54
N GLU A 96 -3.29 -28.05 15.70
CA GLU A 96 -3.34 -29.04 16.79
C GLU A 96 -2.44 -30.26 16.51
N ASN A 97 -2.28 -30.61 15.23
CA ASN A 97 -1.50 -31.76 14.75
C ASN A 97 -1.16 -31.59 13.26
N GLU A 98 -0.34 -32.51 12.73
CA GLU A 98 0.09 -32.48 11.31
C GLU A 98 -1.07 -32.52 10.31
N LYS A 99 -2.15 -33.26 10.62
CA LYS A 99 -3.32 -33.30 9.73
C LYS A 99 -4.03 -31.96 9.71
N ASP A 100 -4.27 -31.33 10.85
CA ASP A 100 -4.88 -30.00 10.97
C ASP A 100 -4.02 -28.93 10.29
N ARG A 101 -2.68 -29.03 10.45
CA ARG A 101 -1.74 -28.18 9.72
C ARG A 101 -1.93 -28.32 8.20
N HIS A 102 -1.93 -29.53 7.70
CA HIS A 102 -2.09 -29.82 6.27
C HIS A 102 -3.44 -29.30 5.75
N ASP A 103 -4.54 -29.62 6.45
CA ASP A 103 -5.89 -29.19 6.06
C ASP A 103 -6.00 -27.65 5.98
N LYS A 104 -5.40 -26.93 6.94
CA LYS A 104 -5.33 -25.47 6.93
C LYS A 104 -4.55 -24.93 5.74
N ILE A 105 -3.40 -25.52 5.41
CA ILE A 105 -2.58 -25.12 4.24
C ILE A 105 -3.39 -25.32 2.96
N ILE A 106 -4.03 -26.46 2.78
CA ILE A 106 -4.85 -26.74 1.60
C ILE A 106 -5.99 -25.73 1.47
N ALA A 107 -6.72 -25.48 2.54
CA ALA A 107 -7.81 -24.50 2.54
C ALA A 107 -7.34 -23.10 2.18
N LEU A 108 -6.14 -22.69 2.61
CA LEU A 108 -5.54 -21.40 2.23
C LEU A 108 -5.15 -21.35 0.76
N LEU A 109 -4.57 -22.42 0.22
CA LEU A 109 -4.22 -22.49 -1.20
C LEU A 109 -5.47 -22.43 -2.08
N GLU A 110 -6.52 -23.18 -1.75
CA GLU A 110 -7.79 -23.17 -2.46
C GLU A 110 -8.46 -21.78 -2.41
N ARG A 111 -8.41 -21.12 -1.26
CA ARG A 111 -8.94 -19.75 -1.08
C ARG A 111 -8.29 -18.72 -2.00
N VAL A 112 -7.01 -18.87 -2.31
CA VAL A 112 -6.33 -18.00 -3.29
C VAL A 112 -6.36 -18.54 -4.71
N GLY A 113 -7.19 -19.59 -4.99
CA GLY A 113 -7.37 -20.17 -6.31
C GLY A 113 -6.21 -21.04 -6.79
N LEU A 114 -5.51 -21.70 -5.86
CA LEU A 114 -4.50 -22.71 -6.13
C LEU A 114 -5.05 -24.10 -5.76
N ASN A 115 -4.50 -25.17 -6.37
CA ASN A 115 -4.91 -26.54 -6.10
C ASN A 115 -4.14 -27.14 -4.93
N SER A 116 -4.72 -28.13 -4.25
CA SER A 116 -4.08 -28.88 -3.16
C SER A 116 -2.74 -29.50 -3.54
N GLU A 117 -2.61 -30.02 -4.75
CA GLU A 117 -1.36 -30.61 -5.27
C GLU A 117 -0.20 -29.62 -5.31
N HIS A 118 -0.48 -28.31 -5.33
CA HIS A 118 0.53 -27.26 -5.33
C HIS A 118 1.32 -27.21 -4.02
N ALA A 119 0.80 -27.74 -2.92
CA ALA A 119 1.48 -27.73 -1.62
C ALA A 119 2.85 -28.41 -1.65
N ASN A 120 3.01 -29.47 -2.47
CA ASN A 120 4.24 -30.25 -2.58
C ASN A 120 5.23 -29.74 -3.64
N ARG A 121 4.89 -28.66 -4.34
CA ARG A 121 5.74 -28.06 -5.38
C ARG A 121 6.62 -26.95 -4.83
N TYR A 122 7.65 -26.59 -5.60
CA TYR A 122 8.56 -25.50 -5.29
C TYR A 122 8.16 -24.23 -6.04
N CYS A 123 8.49 -23.05 -5.46
CA CYS A 123 8.08 -21.76 -6.03
C CYS A 123 8.59 -21.49 -7.45
N HIS A 124 9.72 -22.10 -7.88
CA HIS A 124 10.24 -21.94 -9.24
C HIS A 124 9.38 -22.60 -10.33
N GLU A 125 8.50 -23.53 -9.95
CA GLU A 125 7.55 -24.19 -10.86
C GLU A 125 6.31 -23.35 -11.19
N PHE A 126 6.16 -22.17 -10.53
CA PHE A 126 4.97 -21.34 -10.61
C PHE A 126 5.17 -20.11 -11.50
N SER A 127 4.07 -19.66 -12.14
CA SER A 127 4.03 -18.35 -12.79
C SER A 127 4.11 -17.19 -11.78
N GLY A 128 4.40 -15.98 -12.25
CA GLY A 128 4.44 -14.79 -11.38
C GLY A 128 3.14 -14.58 -10.60
N GLY A 129 1.98 -14.72 -11.26
CA GLY A 129 0.68 -14.59 -10.60
C GLY A 129 0.39 -15.70 -9.58
N GLN A 130 0.83 -16.94 -9.84
CA GLN A 130 0.70 -18.03 -8.89
C GLN A 130 1.60 -17.81 -7.66
N ARG A 131 2.85 -17.34 -7.83
CA ARG A 131 3.74 -16.98 -6.72
C ARG A 131 3.14 -15.87 -5.87
N GLN A 132 2.50 -14.87 -6.49
CA GLN A 132 1.81 -13.82 -5.77
C GLN A 132 0.68 -14.38 -4.90
N ARG A 133 -0.12 -15.32 -5.43
CA ARG A 133 -1.17 -16.01 -4.68
C ARG A 133 -0.60 -16.79 -3.49
N VAL A 134 0.55 -17.44 -3.64
CA VAL A 134 1.28 -18.08 -2.53
C VAL A 134 1.67 -17.06 -1.46
N GLY A 135 2.22 -15.90 -1.85
CA GLY A 135 2.56 -14.82 -0.93
C GLY A 135 1.34 -14.29 -0.15
N ILE A 136 0.17 -14.22 -0.81
CA ILE A 136 -1.09 -13.86 -0.17
C ILE A 136 -1.55 -14.97 0.80
N ALA A 137 -1.52 -16.26 0.38
CA ALA A 137 -1.86 -17.37 1.25
C ALA A 137 -0.98 -17.41 2.51
N ARG A 138 0.33 -17.17 2.37
CA ARG A 138 1.26 -17.06 3.49
C ARG A 138 0.87 -15.94 4.47
N ALA A 139 0.51 -14.77 3.96
CA ALA A 139 0.06 -13.67 4.82
C ALA A 139 -1.24 -14.00 5.56
N LEU A 140 -2.15 -14.73 4.93
CA LEU A 140 -3.43 -15.15 5.51
C LEU A 140 -3.30 -16.27 6.56
N ALA A 141 -2.20 -17.04 6.54
CA ALA A 141 -2.03 -18.25 7.35
C ALA A 141 -2.12 -18.01 8.86
N VAL A 142 -1.87 -16.80 9.32
CA VAL A 142 -1.93 -16.41 10.73
C VAL A 142 -3.24 -15.69 11.12
N ASN A 143 -4.24 -15.65 10.24
CA ASN A 143 -5.50 -14.92 10.41
C ASN A 143 -5.27 -13.45 10.80
N PRO A 144 -4.64 -12.64 9.94
CA PRO A 144 -4.32 -11.25 10.23
C PRO A 144 -5.59 -10.37 10.25
N GLU A 145 -5.47 -9.20 10.84
CA GLU A 145 -6.50 -8.16 10.82
C GLU A 145 -6.12 -7.01 9.88
N PHE A 146 -4.81 -6.82 9.67
CA PHE A 146 -4.25 -5.75 8.85
C PHE A 146 -3.15 -6.29 7.94
N ILE A 147 -3.21 -5.94 6.66
CA ILE A 147 -2.20 -6.33 5.68
C ILE A 147 -1.69 -5.10 4.94
N VAL A 148 -0.37 -4.93 4.91
CA VAL A 148 0.30 -4.02 3.99
C VAL A 148 0.50 -4.74 2.66
N CYS A 149 -0.15 -4.28 1.61
CA CYS A 149 0.01 -4.79 0.25
C CYS A 149 1.02 -3.87 -0.47
N ASP A 150 2.31 -4.26 -0.49
CA ASP A 150 3.39 -3.47 -1.07
C ASP A 150 3.51 -3.76 -2.56
N GLU A 151 2.86 -2.96 -3.41
CA GLU A 151 2.78 -3.09 -4.87
C GLU A 151 2.43 -4.52 -5.36
N PRO A 152 1.36 -5.15 -4.84
CA PRO A 152 1.13 -6.59 -4.97
C PRO A 152 0.81 -7.05 -6.40
N VAL A 153 0.61 -6.13 -7.34
CA VAL A 153 0.23 -6.43 -8.73
C VAL A 153 1.19 -5.84 -9.77
N SER A 154 2.23 -5.11 -9.35
CA SER A 154 3.10 -4.34 -10.25
C SER A 154 3.88 -5.19 -11.26
N ALA A 155 4.19 -6.43 -10.93
CA ALA A 155 4.96 -7.36 -11.76
C ALA A 155 4.07 -8.34 -12.56
N LEU A 156 2.75 -8.11 -12.62
CA LEU A 156 1.79 -9.02 -13.23
C LEU A 156 1.19 -8.44 -14.52
N ASP A 157 0.78 -9.32 -15.44
CA ASP A 157 0.01 -8.92 -16.61
C ASP A 157 -1.36 -8.37 -16.21
N VAL A 158 -1.91 -7.45 -17.02
CA VAL A 158 -3.17 -6.72 -16.74
C VAL A 158 -4.34 -7.64 -16.35
N SER A 159 -4.50 -8.78 -17.07
CA SER A 159 -5.55 -9.75 -16.77
C SER A 159 -5.38 -10.45 -15.43
N ILE A 160 -4.14 -10.73 -15.05
CA ILE A 160 -3.80 -11.35 -13.75
C ILE A 160 -3.91 -10.32 -12.64
N GLN A 161 -3.52 -9.05 -12.90
CA GLN A 161 -3.72 -7.95 -11.95
C GLN A 161 -5.18 -7.84 -11.52
N ALA A 162 -6.13 -7.82 -12.48
CA ALA A 162 -7.56 -7.75 -12.18
C ALA A 162 -8.03 -8.93 -11.30
N GLN A 163 -7.58 -10.15 -11.59
CA GLN A 163 -7.93 -11.32 -10.79
C GLN A 163 -7.40 -11.22 -9.35
N VAL A 164 -6.17 -10.71 -9.16
CA VAL A 164 -5.57 -10.56 -7.82
C VAL A 164 -6.26 -9.43 -7.06
N VAL A 165 -6.66 -8.35 -7.71
CA VAL A 165 -7.40 -7.24 -7.07
C VAL A 165 -8.78 -7.72 -6.61
N ASN A 166 -9.54 -8.41 -7.47
CA ASN A 166 -10.82 -8.98 -7.08
C ASN A 166 -10.68 -9.95 -5.90
N MET A 167 -9.64 -10.80 -5.91
CA MET A 167 -9.35 -11.69 -4.78
C MET A 167 -9.09 -10.92 -3.47
N PHE A 168 -8.40 -9.77 -3.49
CA PHE A 168 -8.24 -8.95 -2.28
C PHE A 168 -9.59 -8.38 -1.80
N GLU A 169 -10.49 -8.01 -2.70
CA GLU A 169 -11.84 -7.54 -2.35
C GLU A 169 -12.68 -8.66 -1.74
N ASP A 170 -12.67 -9.85 -2.34
CA ASP A 170 -13.37 -11.03 -1.81
C ASP A 170 -12.84 -11.40 -0.40
N LEU A 171 -11.53 -11.46 -0.23
CA LEU A 171 -10.89 -11.73 1.06
C LEU A 171 -11.24 -10.66 2.11
N GLN A 172 -11.32 -9.39 1.72
CA GLN A 172 -11.73 -8.31 2.63
C GLN A 172 -13.17 -8.51 3.10
N GLN A 173 -14.09 -8.84 2.19
CA GLN A 173 -15.49 -9.07 2.52
C GLN A 173 -15.68 -10.30 3.41
N GLU A 174 -14.98 -11.40 3.12
CA GLU A 174 -15.08 -12.65 3.87
C GLU A 174 -14.46 -12.58 5.27
N MET A 175 -13.32 -11.92 5.40
CA MET A 175 -12.50 -11.95 6.62
C MET A 175 -12.50 -10.63 7.41
N GLY A 176 -13.12 -9.56 6.87
CA GLY A 176 -13.11 -8.24 7.49
C GLY A 176 -11.72 -7.58 7.53
N LEU A 177 -10.87 -7.89 6.57
CA LEU A 177 -9.48 -7.42 6.52
C LEU A 177 -9.38 -5.92 6.31
N THR A 178 -8.35 -5.34 6.89
CA THR A 178 -7.97 -3.94 6.67
C THR A 178 -6.70 -3.91 5.83
N TYR A 179 -6.68 -3.10 4.76
CA TYR A 179 -5.53 -2.98 3.88
C TYR A 179 -4.89 -1.59 3.89
N LEU A 180 -3.56 -1.57 3.88
CA LEU A 180 -2.78 -0.47 3.31
C LEU A 180 -2.29 -0.91 1.94
N PHE A 181 -2.97 -0.45 0.89
CA PHE A 181 -2.70 -0.86 -0.49
C PHE A 181 -1.78 0.15 -1.17
N ILE A 182 -0.51 -0.22 -1.32
CA ILE A 182 0.52 0.60 -1.96
C ILE A 182 0.57 0.25 -3.44
N ALA A 183 0.44 1.24 -4.31
CA ALA A 183 0.66 1.05 -5.74
C ALA A 183 1.16 2.34 -6.39
N HIS A 184 1.74 2.21 -7.58
CA HIS A 184 2.07 3.34 -8.43
C HIS A 184 0.97 3.63 -9.46
N ASP A 185 0.13 2.64 -9.78
CA ASP A 185 -1.01 2.78 -10.68
C ASP A 185 -2.27 3.23 -9.93
N LEU A 186 -2.66 4.47 -10.19
CA LEU A 186 -3.83 5.07 -9.58
C LEU A 186 -5.14 4.40 -10.04
N SER A 187 -5.17 3.75 -11.22
CA SER A 187 -6.34 3.06 -11.74
C SER A 187 -6.72 1.86 -10.86
N VAL A 188 -5.73 1.08 -10.45
CA VAL A 188 -5.90 -0.05 -9.53
C VAL A 188 -6.36 0.43 -8.16
N VAL A 189 -5.67 1.47 -7.62
CA VAL A 189 -5.98 1.99 -6.29
C VAL A 189 -7.39 2.60 -6.24
N LYS A 190 -7.80 3.31 -7.29
CA LYS A 190 -9.18 3.84 -7.41
C LYS A 190 -10.23 2.74 -7.28
N HIS A 191 -9.97 1.57 -7.82
CA HIS A 191 -10.93 0.46 -7.80
C HIS A 191 -11.10 -0.13 -6.41
N ILE A 192 -9.99 -0.48 -5.75
CA ILE A 192 -10.03 -1.23 -4.49
C ILE A 192 -10.12 -0.35 -3.23
N SER A 193 -9.79 0.95 -3.31
CA SER A 193 -9.61 1.77 -2.11
C SER A 193 -10.85 2.58 -1.73
N ASN A 194 -11.15 2.62 -0.44
CA ASN A 194 -12.16 3.51 0.14
C ASN A 194 -11.64 4.96 0.19
N ARG A 195 -10.40 5.14 0.63
CA ARG A 195 -9.70 6.43 0.63
C ARG A 195 -8.33 6.29 -0.01
N ILE A 196 -7.83 7.38 -0.57
CA ILE A 196 -6.53 7.41 -1.22
C ILE A 196 -5.67 8.53 -0.61
N GLY A 197 -4.47 8.16 -0.18
CA GLY A 197 -3.42 9.07 0.23
C GLY A 197 -2.35 9.22 -0.85
N VAL A 198 -1.99 10.44 -1.17
CA VAL A 198 -0.96 10.78 -2.16
C VAL A 198 0.30 11.20 -1.45
N MET A 199 1.41 10.54 -1.77
CA MET A 199 2.74 10.83 -1.20
C MET A 199 3.67 11.45 -2.24
N TYR A 200 4.40 12.48 -1.83
CA TYR A 200 5.50 13.07 -2.58
C TYR A 200 6.72 13.28 -1.69
N LEU A 201 7.87 12.72 -2.07
CA LEU A 201 9.15 12.81 -1.34
C LEU A 201 9.01 12.64 0.19
N GLY A 202 8.33 11.58 0.63
CA GLY A 202 8.16 11.23 2.05
C GLY A 202 7.14 12.08 2.82
N LYS A 203 6.32 12.87 2.14
CA LYS A 203 5.23 13.65 2.74
C LYS A 203 3.88 13.27 2.13
N MET A 204 2.84 13.20 2.97
CA MET A 204 1.47 13.22 2.48
C MET A 204 1.18 14.60 1.92
N VAL A 205 0.67 14.65 0.70
CA VAL A 205 0.28 15.91 0.05
C VAL A 205 -1.23 16.06 -0.08
N GLU A 206 -1.95 14.94 -0.20
CA GLU A 206 -3.40 14.91 -0.25
C GLU A 206 -3.94 13.58 0.28
N LEU A 207 -5.11 13.57 0.92
CA LEU A 207 -5.84 12.40 1.39
C LEU A 207 -7.33 12.69 1.35
N ALA A 208 -8.09 11.88 0.65
CA ALA A 208 -9.55 11.99 0.60
C ALA A 208 -10.21 10.63 0.35
N ASP A 209 -11.54 10.59 0.37
CA ASP A 209 -12.32 9.51 -0.21
C ASP A 209 -11.90 9.26 -1.66
N SER A 210 -11.92 8.01 -2.12
CA SER A 210 -11.41 7.62 -3.44
C SER A 210 -12.12 8.38 -4.57
N TYR A 211 -13.45 8.49 -4.50
CA TYR A 211 -14.22 9.23 -5.50
C TYR A 211 -13.93 10.73 -5.45
N GLU A 212 -13.89 11.31 -4.25
CA GLU A 212 -13.61 12.73 -4.03
C GLU A 212 -12.22 13.10 -4.55
N LEU A 213 -11.20 12.30 -4.24
CA LEU A 213 -9.84 12.56 -4.70
C LEU A 213 -9.72 12.55 -6.24
N ILE A 214 -10.41 11.62 -6.90
CA ILE A 214 -10.34 11.48 -8.37
C ILE A 214 -11.10 12.61 -9.07
N THR A 215 -12.23 13.05 -8.52
CA THR A 215 -13.10 14.05 -9.17
C THR A 215 -12.76 15.48 -8.76
N HIS A 216 -12.31 15.69 -7.53
CA HIS A 216 -12.10 17.00 -6.93
C HIS A 216 -10.71 17.17 -6.29
N SER A 217 -9.69 16.54 -6.89
CA SER A 217 -8.31 16.72 -6.40
C SER A 217 -7.92 18.20 -6.37
N ILE A 218 -7.26 18.60 -5.28
CA ILE A 218 -6.91 20.00 -5.00
C ILE A 218 -5.41 20.26 -4.97
N HIS A 219 -4.56 19.23 -4.77
CA HIS A 219 -3.12 19.40 -4.81
C HIS A 219 -2.62 19.30 -6.27
N PRO A 220 -1.76 20.22 -6.78
CA PRO A 220 -1.30 20.20 -8.17
C PRO A 220 -0.63 18.90 -8.60
N TYR A 221 0.10 18.25 -7.70
CA TYR A 221 0.72 16.95 -7.96
C TYR A 221 -0.33 15.84 -8.14
N THR A 222 -1.35 15.78 -7.30
CA THR A 222 -2.45 14.81 -7.42
C THR A 222 -3.15 14.96 -8.76
N ARG A 223 -3.46 16.21 -9.16
CA ARG A 223 -4.06 16.50 -10.47
C ARG A 223 -3.20 16.00 -11.63
N SER A 224 -1.88 16.17 -11.54
CA SER A 224 -0.98 15.67 -12.59
C SER A 224 -0.99 14.14 -12.65
N LEU A 225 -1.03 13.44 -11.51
CA LEU A 225 -1.13 11.98 -11.45
C LEU A 225 -2.45 11.50 -12.06
N ILE A 226 -3.57 12.11 -11.68
CA ILE A 226 -4.90 11.76 -12.21
C ILE A 226 -4.97 12.03 -13.72
N SER A 227 -4.41 13.14 -14.20
CA SER A 227 -4.39 13.46 -15.63
C SER A 227 -3.58 12.46 -16.47
N ALA A 228 -2.74 11.66 -15.85
CA ALA A 228 -1.95 10.62 -16.50
C ALA A 228 -2.65 9.26 -16.57
N ILE A 229 -3.81 9.10 -15.91
CA ILE A 229 -4.60 7.86 -15.98
C ILE A 229 -5.10 7.66 -17.41
N PRO A 230 -4.85 6.50 -18.05
CA PRO A 230 -5.38 6.22 -19.36
C PRO A 230 -6.90 6.19 -19.37
N VAL A 231 -7.51 6.90 -20.28
CA VAL A 231 -8.96 6.89 -20.49
C VAL A 231 -9.29 5.88 -21.59
N ALA A 232 -10.12 4.91 -21.30
CA ALA A 232 -10.45 3.83 -22.24
C ALA A 232 -11.29 4.29 -23.44
N ASP A 233 -12.11 5.36 -23.26
CA ASP A 233 -12.90 5.95 -24.35
C ASP A 233 -12.03 6.82 -25.27
N PRO A 234 -11.89 6.49 -26.57
CA PRO A 234 -11.05 7.24 -27.50
C PRO A 234 -11.48 8.69 -27.72
N ILE A 235 -12.77 9.00 -27.55
CA ILE A 235 -13.29 10.37 -27.73
C ILE A 235 -12.86 11.23 -26.55
N THR A 236 -13.11 10.76 -25.35
CA THR A 236 -12.71 11.42 -24.10
C THR A 236 -11.18 11.51 -23.98
N ALA A 237 -10.45 10.47 -24.38
CA ALA A 237 -8.98 10.46 -24.38
C ALA A 237 -8.37 11.57 -25.25
N ARG A 238 -8.96 11.85 -26.41
CA ARG A 238 -8.53 12.96 -27.30
C ARG A 238 -8.79 14.35 -26.72
N GLN A 239 -9.78 14.49 -25.85
CA GLN A 239 -10.13 15.75 -25.19
C GLN A 239 -9.37 15.94 -23.88
N SER A 240 -8.88 14.86 -23.28
CA SER A 240 -8.11 14.87 -22.03
C SER A 240 -6.77 15.59 -22.24
N LYS A 241 -6.52 16.62 -21.45
CA LYS A 241 -5.22 17.34 -21.44
C LYS A 241 -4.37 16.79 -20.31
N ARG A 242 -3.35 15.99 -20.64
CA ARG A 242 -2.36 15.53 -19.68
C ARG A 242 -1.56 16.73 -19.13
N ILE A 243 -1.48 16.82 -17.80
CA ILE A 243 -0.65 17.82 -17.11
C ILE A 243 0.77 17.25 -17.04
N VAL A 244 1.67 17.80 -17.87
CA VAL A 244 3.08 17.39 -17.88
C VAL A 244 3.84 18.23 -16.87
N LEU A 245 4.37 17.57 -15.83
CA LEU A 245 5.23 18.22 -14.84
C LEU A 245 6.60 18.52 -15.45
N GLN A 246 7.08 19.75 -15.26
CA GLN A 246 8.41 20.16 -15.70
C GLN A 246 9.46 19.87 -14.63
N GLY A 247 10.67 19.53 -15.07
CA GLY A 247 11.81 19.24 -14.19
C GLY A 247 11.83 17.81 -13.64
N ASP A 248 13.00 17.43 -13.12
CA ASP A 248 13.25 16.12 -12.55
C ASP A 248 12.70 15.98 -11.13
N VAL A 249 12.48 14.74 -10.70
CA VAL A 249 12.13 14.44 -9.32
C VAL A 249 13.36 14.71 -8.45
N PRO A 250 13.27 15.60 -7.46
CA PRO A 250 14.40 15.86 -6.57
C PRO A 250 14.79 14.63 -5.76
N SER A 251 16.06 14.55 -5.38
CA SER A 251 16.55 13.45 -4.54
C SER A 251 15.87 13.45 -3.17
N PRO A 252 15.35 12.31 -2.70
CA PRO A 252 14.80 12.19 -1.35
C PRO A 252 15.86 12.37 -0.24
N LEU A 253 17.15 12.22 -0.56
CA LEU A 253 18.26 12.43 0.37
C LEU A 253 18.50 13.92 0.64
N ASN A 254 18.20 14.78 -0.34
CA ASN A 254 18.33 16.23 -0.21
C ASN A 254 17.07 16.91 -0.76
N PRO A 255 15.93 16.80 -0.04
CA PRO A 255 14.67 17.34 -0.51
C PRO A 255 14.68 18.87 -0.51
N PRO A 256 13.94 19.52 -1.42
CA PRO A 256 13.79 20.97 -1.44
C PRO A 256 13.30 21.52 -0.11
N SER A 257 13.76 22.73 0.26
CA SER A 257 13.25 23.49 1.42
C SER A 257 11.75 23.83 1.21
N GLY A 258 11.05 24.10 2.30
CA GLY A 258 9.63 24.46 2.25
C GLY A 258 8.75 23.35 1.65
N CYS A 259 7.93 23.71 0.67
CA CYS A 259 7.11 22.74 -0.03
C CYS A 259 7.98 21.86 -0.93
N ARG A 260 7.97 20.53 -0.71
CA ARG A 260 8.79 19.57 -1.46
C ARG A 260 8.45 19.51 -2.95
N PHE A 261 7.22 19.87 -3.32
CA PHE A 261 6.76 19.87 -4.71
C PHE A 261 7.08 21.17 -5.45
N ARG A 262 7.57 22.23 -4.78
CA ARG A 262 7.75 23.57 -5.35
C ARG A 262 8.57 23.63 -6.65
N THR A 263 9.55 22.77 -6.83
CA THR A 263 10.42 22.74 -8.01
C THR A 263 9.72 22.29 -9.29
N ARG A 264 8.55 21.64 -9.14
CA ARG A 264 7.74 21.11 -10.25
C ARG A 264 6.31 21.70 -10.27
N CYS A 265 5.99 22.56 -9.30
CA CYS A 265 4.67 23.14 -9.14
C CYS A 265 4.52 24.41 -10.00
N PRO A 266 3.51 24.48 -10.89
CA PRO A 266 3.28 25.69 -11.71
C PRO A 266 2.79 26.89 -10.90
N TYR A 267 2.35 26.68 -9.64
CA TYR A 267 1.84 27.71 -8.72
C TYR A 267 2.83 28.09 -7.63
N ALA A 268 4.08 27.58 -7.69
CA ALA A 268 5.07 27.83 -6.65
C ALA A 268 5.49 29.31 -6.59
N ASP A 269 5.63 29.82 -5.37
CA ASP A 269 6.09 31.16 -5.08
C ASP A 269 7.12 31.18 -3.93
N GLU A 270 7.43 32.36 -3.41
CA GLU A 270 8.40 32.53 -2.34
C GLU A 270 7.96 31.87 -1.02
N GLN A 271 6.67 31.85 -0.71
CA GLN A 271 6.15 31.15 0.46
C GLN A 271 6.41 29.66 0.35
N CYS A 272 6.19 29.06 -0.83
CA CYS A 272 6.48 27.66 -1.08
C CYS A 272 7.96 27.31 -0.92
N ALA A 273 8.87 28.26 -1.10
CA ALA A 273 10.30 28.05 -0.92
C ALA A 273 10.73 28.08 0.56
N ASN A 274 10.08 28.90 1.36
CA ASN A 274 10.49 29.19 2.73
C ASN A 274 9.72 28.37 3.78
N GLU A 275 8.46 28.00 3.51
CA GLU A 275 7.58 27.37 4.48
C GLU A 275 7.13 25.99 4.03
N VAL A 276 7.08 25.02 4.97
CA VAL A 276 6.48 23.69 4.75
C VAL A 276 4.97 23.82 4.88
N PRO A 277 4.17 23.49 3.85
CA PRO A 277 2.72 23.55 3.94
C PRO A 277 2.21 22.56 5.00
N GLU A 278 1.31 23.03 5.84
CA GLU A 278 0.63 22.19 6.82
C GLU A 278 -0.33 21.21 6.12
N PHE A 279 -0.29 19.94 6.55
CA PHE A 279 -1.28 18.95 6.13
C PHE A 279 -2.53 19.09 6.99
N LYS A 280 -3.57 19.72 6.47
CA LYS A 280 -4.80 20.07 7.18
C LYS A 280 -6.05 19.64 6.42
N GLU A 281 -7.13 19.48 7.16
CA GLU A 281 -8.46 19.27 6.59
C GLU A 281 -8.97 20.55 5.93
N VAL A 282 -9.30 20.46 4.65
CA VAL A 282 -9.74 21.59 3.82
C VAL A 282 -11.25 21.54 3.52
N SER A 283 -11.81 20.35 3.55
CA SER A 283 -13.24 20.06 3.58
C SER A 283 -13.43 18.73 4.30
N THR A 284 -14.66 18.40 4.69
CA THR A 284 -14.96 17.20 5.48
C THR A 284 -14.33 15.94 4.86
N GLY A 285 -13.38 15.33 5.54
CA GLY A 285 -12.67 14.13 5.10
C GLY A 285 -11.65 14.33 3.97
N HIS A 286 -11.42 15.56 3.51
CA HIS A 286 -10.45 15.91 2.48
C HIS A 286 -9.31 16.75 3.07
N TRP A 287 -8.11 16.22 3.02
CA TRP A 287 -6.90 16.79 3.61
C TRP A 287 -5.88 17.11 2.54
N ALA A 288 -5.22 18.26 2.65
CA ALA A 288 -4.18 18.65 1.70
C ALA A 288 -3.08 19.49 2.36
N ALA A 289 -1.88 19.42 1.77
CA ALA A 289 -0.71 20.21 2.15
C ALA A 289 -0.31 21.15 1.03
N CYS A 290 -0.99 22.29 0.90
CA CYS A 290 -0.70 23.31 -0.10
C CYS A 290 -0.98 24.71 0.45
N HIS A 291 -0.14 25.70 0.10
CA HIS A 291 -0.36 27.09 0.48
C HIS A 291 -1.42 27.79 -0.41
N HIS A 292 -1.63 27.30 -1.64
CA HIS A 292 -2.41 27.94 -2.70
C HIS A 292 -3.60 27.12 -3.20
N LEU A 293 -4.40 26.60 -2.27
CA LEU A 293 -5.59 25.80 -2.60
C LEU A 293 -6.63 26.57 -3.43
N ASP A 294 -6.68 27.88 -3.29
CA ASP A 294 -7.55 28.80 -4.03
C ASP A 294 -7.14 29.00 -5.51
N ARG A 295 -5.85 28.81 -5.83
CA ARG A 295 -5.30 28.97 -7.18
C ARG A 295 -5.37 27.72 -8.04
N VAL A 296 -5.53 26.58 -7.40
CA VAL A 296 -5.61 25.26 -8.05
C VAL A 296 -7.08 24.98 -8.42
N LYS A 297 -7.53 25.54 -9.54
CA LYS A 297 -8.88 25.35 -10.08
C LYS A 297 -8.90 24.39 -11.28
#